data_4c261222b63426c62a13ede1771f3b71
#
_entry.id   4c261222b63426c62a13ede1771f3b71
#
_cell.length_a   1.000
_cell.length_b   1.000
_cell.length_c   1.000
_cell.angle_alpha   90.00
_cell.angle_beta   90.00
_cell.angle_gamma   90.00
#
_symmetry.space_group_name_H-M   'P 1'
#
loop_
_entity.id
_entity.type
_entity.pdbx_description
1 polymer ?
#
loop_
_entity_poly.entity_id
_entity_poly.type
_entity_poly.pdbx_seq_one_letter_code
_entity_poly.pdbx_strand_id
1 'polypeptide(L)'
;MEREDWDRRYGGTELIWTAEPNRFVVEELGDLPAGRALDLGAGEGRNAVWLAERGWRVTAVDFSPVALDKARRLARARGVSVDWALEDLRDYQPEQAAYDLVLAAYLHLLPAGRAAVLGGAVAALARCGTLLVVGHDLANLTEGVGGPQDPAVLYTSKAIVAELDGLTVRRAGRVRRPVDTVAETGGAVDTLVLATRD
;
A
#
# COMPACT_ATOMS: atom_id res chain seq x y z
N MET A 1 9.92 -11.74 -4.91
CA MET A 1 10.26 -11.03 -6.17
C MET A 1 11.24 -9.93 -5.82
N GLU A 2 12.36 -9.88 -6.51
CA GLU A 2 13.39 -8.87 -6.32
C GLU A 2 13.12 -7.64 -7.22
N ARG A 3 13.91 -6.57 -7.02
CA ARG A 3 13.73 -5.30 -7.74
C ARG A 3 13.72 -5.47 -9.27
N GLU A 4 14.64 -6.29 -9.80
CA GLU A 4 14.76 -6.53 -11.25
C GLU A 4 13.51 -7.20 -11.85
N ASP A 5 12.80 -8.03 -11.05
CA ASP A 5 11.56 -8.67 -11.50
C ASP A 5 10.44 -7.62 -11.62
N TRP A 6 10.39 -6.68 -10.67
CA TRP A 6 9.45 -5.58 -10.71
C TRP A 6 9.79 -4.57 -11.80
N ASP A 7 11.07 -4.21 -11.96
CA ASP A 7 11.51 -3.32 -13.05
C ASP A 7 11.12 -3.87 -14.43
N ARG A 8 11.30 -5.18 -14.65
CA ARG A 8 10.81 -5.82 -15.89
C ARG A 8 9.30 -5.73 -16.02
N ARG A 9 8.56 -5.94 -14.93
CA ARG A 9 7.11 -5.84 -14.94
C ARG A 9 6.63 -4.43 -15.23
N TYR A 10 7.29 -3.41 -14.67
CA TYR A 10 7.00 -2.00 -14.94
C TYR A 10 7.57 -1.49 -16.26
N GLY A 11 8.36 -2.26 -17.00
CA GLY A 11 9.10 -1.83 -18.19
C GLY A 11 8.24 -1.41 -19.40
N GLY A 12 6.96 -1.74 -19.43
CA GLY A 12 6.02 -1.28 -20.48
C GLY A 12 5.73 0.23 -20.39
N THR A 13 5.20 0.81 -21.46
CA THR A 13 4.84 2.24 -21.52
C THR A 13 3.61 2.58 -20.71
N GLU A 14 2.63 1.66 -20.69
CA GLU A 14 1.37 1.82 -19.97
C GLU A 14 1.54 1.53 -18.47
N LEU A 15 0.61 2.06 -17.66
CA LEU A 15 0.51 1.67 -16.27
C LEU A 15 0.07 0.20 -16.18
N ILE A 16 0.71 -0.59 -15.31
CA ILE A 16 0.26 -1.96 -15.01
C ILE A 16 -1.05 -1.90 -14.24
N TRP A 17 -1.10 -0.94 -13.31
CA TRP A 17 -2.29 -0.64 -12.55
C TRP A 17 -2.98 0.59 -13.13
N THR A 18 -4.23 0.78 -12.82
CA THR A 18 -4.96 2.00 -13.24
C THR A 18 -4.34 3.25 -12.60
N ALA A 19 -4.56 4.41 -13.22
CA ALA A 19 -4.23 5.71 -12.60
C ALA A 19 -5.13 6.05 -11.41
N GLU A 20 -6.26 5.34 -11.28
CA GLU A 20 -7.20 5.55 -10.18
C GLU A 20 -6.70 4.87 -8.90
N PRO A 21 -6.93 5.47 -7.71
CA PRO A 21 -6.52 4.92 -6.44
C PRO A 21 -7.20 3.58 -6.14
N ASN A 22 -6.62 2.82 -5.23
CA ASN A 22 -7.29 1.63 -4.74
C ASN A 22 -8.60 2.01 -4.04
N ARG A 23 -9.70 1.28 -4.33
CA ARG A 23 -11.02 1.58 -3.80
C ARG A 23 -11.07 1.62 -2.27
N PHE A 24 -10.36 0.70 -1.60
CA PHE A 24 -10.34 0.64 -0.14
C PHE A 24 -9.54 1.81 0.46
N VAL A 25 -8.54 2.33 -0.25
CA VAL A 25 -7.86 3.57 0.13
C VAL A 25 -8.84 4.74 0.11
N VAL A 26 -9.67 4.83 -0.94
CA VAL A 26 -10.72 5.86 -1.04
C VAL A 26 -11.77 5.69 0.05
N GLU A 27 -12.27 4.47 0.24
CA GLU A 27 -13.33 4.16 1.21
C GLU A 27 -12.91 4.44 2.66
N GLU A 28 -11.67 4.08 3.05
CA GLU A 28 -11.21 4.17 4.44
C GLU A 28 -10.57 5.51 4.78
N LEU A 29 -10.00 6.22 3.79
CA LEU A 29 -9.18 7.41 4.03
C LEU A 29 -9.80 8.70 3.46
N GLY A 30 -10.90 8.59 2.70
CA GLY A 30 -11.49 9.73 2.00
C GLY A 30 -11.95 10.89 2.89
N ASP A 31 -12.37 10.58 4.11
CA ASP A 31 -12.89 11.55 5.08
C ASP A 31 -11.83 12.00 6.10
N LEU A 32 -10.61 11.46 6.04
CA LEU A 32 -9.56 11.88 6.96
C LEU A 32 -9.05 13.30 6.64
N PRO A 33 -8.80 14.12 7.66
CA PRO A 33 -8.18 15.43 7.46
C PRO A 33 -6.76 15.27 6.91
N ALA A 34 -6.40 16.07 5.91
CA ALA A 34 -5.09 16.03 5.30
C ALA A 34 -3.98 16.43 6.30
N GLY A 35 -2.87 15.70 6.23
CA GLY A 35 -1.68 15.87 7.05
C GLY A 35 -0.44 15.37 6.31
N ARG A 36 0.47 14.69 7.03
CA ARG A 36 1.63 14.00 6.44
C ARG A 36 1.28 12.54 6.21
N ALA A 37 1.49 12.05 5.00
CA ALA A 37 1.25 10.65 4.64
C ALA A 37 2.54 9.95 4.17
N LEU A 38 2.67 8.67 4.50
CA LEU A 38 3.71 7.78 4.03
C LEU A 38 3.07 6.62 3.27
N ASP A 39 3.42 6.46 1.98
CA ASP A 39 2.97 5.34 1.13
C ASP A 39 4.13 4.36 0.93
N LEU A 40 4.03 3.17 1.53
CA LEU A 40 5.06 2.12 1.55
C LEU A 40 4.82 1.12 0.41
N GLY A 41 5.76 1.04 -0.54
CA GLY A 41 5.61 0.26 -1.76
C GLY A 41 4.66 0.92 -2.76
N ALA A 42 4.88 2.21 -3.01
CA ALA A 42 3.98 3.06 -3.78
C ALA A 42 3.79 2.65 -5.24
N GLY A 43 4.74 1.87 -5.81
CA GLY A 43 4.72 1.45 -7.20
C GLY A 43 4.61 2.62 -8.17
N GLU A 44 3.63 2.57 -9.07
CA GLU A 44 3.36 3.63 -10.06
C GLU A 44 2.63 4.86 -9.47
N GLY A 45 2.45 4.92 -8.12
CA GLY A 45 2.09 6.12 -7.38
C GLY A 45 0.61 6.48 -7.33
N ARG A 46 -0.31 5.61 -7.77
CA ARG A 46 -1.74 5.93 -7.85
C ARG A 46 -2.38 6.41 -6.53
N ASN A 47 -2.02 5.78 -5.40
CA ASN A 47 -2.54 6.14 -4.08
C ASN A 47 -1.86 7.42 -3.57
N ALA A 48 -0.54 7.53 -3.72
CA ALA A 48 0.23 8.72 -3.33
C ALA A 48 -0.25 9.98 -4.06
N VAL A 49 -0.50 9.89 -5.37
CA VAL A 49 -1.03 10.99 -6.19
C VAL A 49 -2.44 11.38 -5.74
N TRP A 50 -3.33 10.40 -5.51
CA TRP A 50 -4.68 10.65 -5.02
C TRP A 50 -4.69 11.34 -3.63
N LEU A 51 -3.81 10.93 -2.72
CA LEU A 51 -3.64 11.61 -1.42
C LEU A 51 -3.16 13.05 -1.61
N ALA A 52 -2.19 13.27 -2.50
CA ALA A 52 -1.68 14.61 -2.80
C ALA A 52 -2.74 15.54 -3.41
N GLU A 53 -3.62 15.03 -4.30
CA GLU A 53 -4.78 15.74 -4.83
C GLU A 53 -5.75 16.21 -3.72
N ARG A 54 -5.75 15.51 -2.59
CA ARG A 54 -6.56 15.83 -1.39
C ARG A 54 -5.83 16.68 -0.36
N GLY A 55 -4.67 17.22 -0.72
CA GLY A 55 -3.90 18.14 0.13
C GLY A 55 -2.95 17.48 1.12
N TRP A 56 -2.77 16.13 1.06
CA TRP A 56 -1.77 15.46 1.88
C TRP A 56 -0.35 15.81 1.42
N ARG A 57 0.56 15.97 2.38
CA ARG A 57 2.00 15.99 2.11
C ARG A 57 2.50 14.55 2.11
N VAL A 58 2.75 14.00 0.93
CA VAL A 58 3.00 12.58 0.76
C VAL A 58 4.49 12.32 0.54
N THR A 59 5.05 11.43 1.34
CA THR A 59 6.30 10.71 1.06
C THR A 59 5.92 9.33 0.52
N ALA A 60 6.41 8.97 -0.66
CA ALA A 60 6.11 7.69 -1.31
C ALA A 60 7.41 6.94 -1.59
N VAL A 61 7.50 5.71 -1.07
CA VAL A 61 8.71 4.90 -1.11
C VAL A 61 8.50 3.69 -2.00
N ASP A 62 9.40 3.47 -2.93
CA ASP A 62 9.46 2.24 -3.72
C ASP A 62 10.91 1.96 -4.14
N PHE A 63 11.25 0.69 -4.30
CA PHE A 63 12.61 0.29 -4.71
C PHE A 63 12.81 0.27 -6.22
N SER A 64 11.73 0.36 -7.03
CA SER A 64 11.79 0.35 -8.48
C SER A 64 11.93 1.77 -9.05
N PRO A 65 13.07 2.12 -9.66
CA PRO A 65 13.21 3.40 -10.35
C PRO A 65 12.24 3.52 -11.54
N VAL A 66 11.90 2.40 -12.18
CA VAL A 66 10.98 2.36 -13.32
C VAL A 66 9.56 2.72 -12.87
N ALA A 67 9.11 2.16 -11.74
CA ALA A 67 7.82 2.50 -11.15
C ALA A 67 7.76 3.98 -10.75
N LEU A 68 8.79 4.47 -10.04
CA LEU A 68 8.84 5.86 -9.59
C LEU A 68 8.91 6.86 -10.74
N ASP A 69 9.51 6.51 -11.89
CA ASP A 69 9.50 7.38 -13.07
C ASP A 69 8.08 7.51 -13.67
N LYS A 70 7.30 6.45 -13.65
CA LYS A 70 5.87 6.49 -14.00
C LYS A 70 5.06 7.29 -12.99
N ALA A 71 5.30 7.07 -11.70
CA ALA A 71 4.66 7.80 -10.62
C ALA A 71 4.89 9.32 -10.71
N ARG A 72 6.12 9.75 -11.00
CA ARG A 72 6.46 11.17 -11.24
C ARG A 72 5.72 11.74 -12.45
N ARG A 73 5.56 10.95 -13.53
CA ARG A 73 4.77 11.37 -14.71
C ARG A 73 3.31 11.53 -14.36
N LEU A 74 2.74 10.57 -13.62
CA LEU A 74 1.34 10.63 -13.16
C LEU A 74 1.12 11.86 -12.28
N ALA A 75 1.98 12.12 -11.29
CA ALA A 75 1.88 13.29 -10.41
C ALA A 75 1.92 14.60 -11.20
N ARG A 76 2.84 14.73 -12.18
CA ARG A 76 2.90 15.91 -13.07
C ARG A 76 1.61 16.08 -13.89
N ALA A 77 1.09 14.99 -14.43
CA ALA A 77 -0.15 15.03 -15.23
C ALA A 77 -1.38 15.44 -14.38
N ARG A 78 -1.37 15.13 -13.08
CA ARG A 78 -2.41 15.53 -12.11
C ARG A 78 -2.13 16.87 -11.43
N GLY A 79 -1.01 17.53 -11.72
CA GLY A 79 -0.65 18.84 -11.16
C GLY A 79 -0.31 18.83 -9.67
N VAL A 80 0.14 17.70 -9.13
CA VAL A 80 0.48 17.53 -7.71
C VAL A 80 1.96 17.24 -7.50
N SER A 81 2.43 17.44 -6.26
CA SER A 81 3.78 17.14 -5.82
C SER A 81 3.76 16.02 -4.76
N VAL A 82 4.69 15.09 -4.87
CA VAL A 82 4.92 13.98 -3.94
C VAL A 82 6.42 13.83 -3.75
N ASP A 83 6.86 13.58 -2.54
CA ASP A 83 8.25 13.29 -2.20
C ASP A 83 8.54 11.81 -2.47
N TRP A 84 9.24 11.55 -3.58
CA TRP A 84 9.55 10.18 -4.03
C TRP A 84 10.90 9.72 -3.49
N ALA A 85 10.91 8.66 -2.67
CA ALA A 85 12.10 8.01 -2.16
C ALA A 85 12.36 6.68 -2.90
N LEU A 86 13.54 6.56 -3.52
CA LEU A 86 14.00 5.32 -4.15
C LEU A 86 14.77 4.52 -3.11
N GLU A 87 14.06 3.70 -2.34
CA GLU A 87 14.61 2.93 -1.24
C GLU A 87 13.98 1.54 -1.16
N ASP A 88 14.75 0.57 -0.69
CA ASP A 88 14.21 -0.75 -0.34
C ASP A 88 13.58 -0.68 1.05
N LEU A 89 12.33 -1.06 1.17
CA LEU A 89 11.61 -1.03 2.45
C LEU A 89 12.23 -1.94 3.52
N ARG A 90 13.07 -2.90 3.11
CA ARG A 90 13.80 -3.77 4.05
C ARG A 90 14.87 -3.00 4.83
N ASP A 91 15.39 -1.92 4.24
CA ASP A 91 16.45 -1.07 4.80
C ASP A 91 15.96 0.34 5.14
N TYR A 92 14.79 0.73 4.63
CA TYR A 92 14.22 2.06 4.82
C TYR A 92 13.82 2.30 6.27
N GLN A 93 14.26 3.43 6.81
CA GLN A 93 13.95 3.88 8.16
C GLN A 93 13.11 5.16 8.09
N PRO A 94 11.78 5.07 8.22
CA PRO A 94 10.92 6.25 8.21
C PRO A 94 11.17 7.14 9.42
N GLU A 95 10.93 8.44 9.26
CA GLU A 95 10.93 9.40 10.37
C GLU A 95 9.90 8.97 11.43
N GLN A 96 10.34 8.84 12.68
CA GLN A 96 9.49 8.36 13.76
C GLN A 96 8.48 9.41 14.22
N ALA A 97 7.28 8.96 14.58
CA ALA A 97 6.18 9.78 15.10
C ALA A 97 5.86 11.02 14.22
N ALA A 98 5.99 10.88 12.90
CA ALA A 98 5.97 11.99 11.97
C ALA A 98 4.77 12.00 11.00
N TYR A 99 4.08 10.88 10.84
CA TYR A 99 3.04 10.75 9.84
C TYR A 99 1.65 10.57 10.46
N ASP A 100 0.69 11.36 9.95
CA ASP A 100 -0.72 11.26 10.32
C ASP A 100 -1.39 10.06 9.63
N LEU A 101 -0.79 9.60 8.52
CA LEU A 101 -1.23 8.43 7.77
C LEU A 101 -0.03 7.61 7.31
N VAL A 102 -0.08 6.29 7.52
CA VAL A 102 0.81 5.33 6.85
C VAL A 102 -0.04 4.34 6.06
N LEU A 103 0.30 4.14 4.80
CA LEU A 103 -0.36 3.22 3.88
C LEU A 103 0.60 2.11 3.46
N ALA A 104 0.15 0.85 3.52
CA ALA A 104 0.82 -0.30 2.92
C ALA A 104 -0.21 -1.07 2.06
N ALA A 105 -0.21 -0.78 0.75
CA ALA A 105 -1.19 -1.34 -0.19
C ALA A 105 -0.55 -2.35 -1.13
N TYR A 106 -0.93 -3.63 -1.00
CA TYR A 106 -0.43 -4.76 -1.82
C TYR A 106 1.08 -4.97 -1.74
N LEU A 107 1.67 -4.66 -0.59
CA LEU A 107 3.07 -4.91 -0.29
C LEU A 107 3.25 -6.36 0.17
N HIS A 108 3.51 -7.25 -0.77
CA HIS A 108 3.62 -8.69 -0.54
C HIS A 108 5.05 -9.12 -0.23
N LEU A 109 5.41 -9.12 1.05
CA LEU A 109 6.69 -9.55 1.58
C LEU A 109 6.56 -10.88 2.34
N LEU A 110 7.66 -11.62 2.45
CA LEU A 110 7.76 -12.75 3.38
C LEU A 110 7.54 -12.28 4.83
N PRO A 111 7.06 -13.14 5.74
CA PRO A 111 6.64 -12.74 7.08
C PRO A 111 7.65 -11.90 7.86
N ALA A 112 8.93 -12.29 7.86
CA ALA A 112 9.96 -11.54 8.59
C ALA A 112 10.17 -10.13 8.03
N GLY A 113 10.20 -9.98 6.69
CA GLY A 113 10.30 -8.66 6.05
C GLY A 113 9.06 -7.81 6.26
N ARG A 114 7.87 -8.43 6.20
CA ARG A 114 6.60 -7.75 6.48
C ARG A 114 6.54 -7.23 7.91
N ALA A 115 6.89 -8.06 8.90
CA ALA A 115 6.91 -7.65 10.30
C ALA A 115 7.87 -6.48 10.56
N ALA A 116 9.06 -6.49 9.94
CA ALA A 116 10.02 -5.39 10.06
C ALA A 116 9.46 -4.09 9.45
N VAL A 117 8.87 -4.15 8.25
CA VAL A 117 8.27 -2.97 7.59
C VAL A 117 7.07 -2.45 8.37
N LEU A 118 6.18 -3.32 8.87
CA LEU A 118 5.03 -2.90 9.67
C LEU A 118 5.45 -2.34 11.04
N GLY A 119 6.51 -2.88 11.66
CA GLY A 119 7.11 -2.30 12.87
C GLY A 119 7.63 -0.87 12.61
N GLY A 120 8.31 -0.65 11.48
CA GLY A 120 8.71 0.69 11.03
C GLY A 120 7.51 1.62 10.77
N ALA A 121 6.45 1.09 10.14
CA ALA A 121 5.20 1.82 9.90
C ALA A 121 4.53 2.26 11.20
N VAL A 122 4.46 1.38 12.20
CA VAL A 122 3.94 1.70 13.55
C VAL A 122 4.77 2.79 14.20
N ALA A 123 6.11 2.68 14.15
CA ALA A 123 7.00 3.69 14.74
C ALA A 123 6.88 5.06 14.05
N ALA A 124 6.60 5.08 12.75
CA ALA A 124 6.44 6.30 11.93
C ALA A 124 5.16 7.08 12.24
N LEU A 125 4.11 6.43 12.77
CA LEU A 125 2.84 7.09 13.06
C LEU A 125 2.99 8.15 14.15
N ALA A 126 2.47 9.33 13.88
CA ALA A 126 2.24 10.35 14.88
C ALA A 126 1.12 9.93 15.85
N ARG A 127 0.97 10.65 16.95
CA ARG A 127 -0.19 10.48 17.84
C ARG A 127 -1.49 10.75 17.06
N CYS A 128 -2.49 9.92 17.28
CA CYS A 128 -3.75 9.89 16.51
C CYS A 128 -3.59 9.55 15.02
N GLY A 129 -2.39 9.13 14.60
CA GLY A 129 -2.14 8.70 13.22
C GLY A 129 -2.84 7.39 12.88
N THR A 130 -3.13 7.21 11.61
CA THR A 130 -3.85 6.06 11.05
C THR A 130 -2.91 5.20 10.21
N LEU A 131 -2.98 3.87 10.37
CA LEU A 131 -2.37 2.89 9.50
C LEU A 131 -3.44 2.14 8.72
N LEU A 132 -3.31 2.10 7.40
CA LEU A 132 -4.09 1.22 6.53
C LEU A 132 -3.19 0.18 5.89
N VAL A 133 -3.50 -1.09 6.10
CA VAL A 133 -2.88 -2.22 5.39
C VAL A 133 -3.95 -2.91 4.55
N VAL A 134 -3.71 -3.03 3.25
CA VAL A 134 -4.57 -3.78 2.35
C VAL A 134 -3.73 -4.64 1.39
N GLY A 135 -4.15 -5.88 1.15
CA GLY A 135 -3.45 -6.78 0.23
C GLY A 135 -4.19 -8.10 0.06
N HIS A 136 -3.74 -8.93 -0.87
CA HIS A 136 -4.41 -10.20 -1.15
C HIS A 136 -4.46 -11.11 0.09
N ASP A 137 -5.66 -11.57 0.43
CA ASP A 137 -5.88 -12.53 1.51
C ASP A 137 -5.44 -13.94 1.07
N LEU A 138 -5.05 -14.77 2.02
CA LEU A 138 -4.72 -16.18 1.78
C LEU A 138 -5.88 -16.94 1.11
N ALA A 139 -7.12 -16.61 1.45
CA ALA A 139 -8.31 -17.18 0.82
C ALA A 139 -8.45 -16.83 -0.65
N ASN A 140 -7.75 -15.80 -1.15
CA ASN A 140 -7.78 -15.45 -2.58
C ASN A 140 -7.27 -16.59 -3.48
N LEU A 141 -6.44 -17.49 -2.95
CA LEU A 141 -5.96 -18.67 -3.70
C LEU A 141 -7.08 -19.63 -4.13
N THR A 142 -8.16 -19.70 -3.35
CA THR A 142 -9.26 -20.66 -3.57
C THR A 142 -10.61 -19.99 -3.83
N GLU A 143 -10.78 -18.76 -3.37
CA GLU A 143 -12.06 -18.06 -3.40
C GLU A 143 -12.03 -16.81 -4.30
N GLY A 144 -10.87 -16.42 -4.81
CA GLY A 144 -10.67 -15.20 -5.57
C GLY A 144 -9.92 -15.43 -6.88
N VAL A 145 -9.58 -14.31 -7.53
CA VAL A 145 -8.88 -14.30 -8.82
C VAL A 145 -7.67 -13.36 -8.77
N GLY A 146 -6.63 -13.69 -9.53
CA GLY A 146 -5.42 -12.89 -9.64
C GLY A 146 -4.57 -12.88 -8.38
N GLY A 147 -3.59 -11.96 -8.33
CA GLY A 147 -2.65 -11.83 -7.22
C GLY A 147 -1.52 -12.86 -7.18
N PRO A 148 -0.66 -12.79 -6.16
CA PRO A 148 0.40 -13.76 -5.93
C PRO A 148 -0.16 -15.16 -5.67
N GLN A 149 0.52 -16.19 -6.18
CA GLN A 149 0.15 -17.60 -5.98
C GLN A 149 0.99 -18.27 -4.87
N ASP A 150 1.95 -17.55 -4.29
CA ASP A 150 2.73 -18.02 -3.15
C ASP A 150 2.01 -17.69 -1.84
N PRO A 151 1.53 -18.69 -1.06
CA PRO A 151 0.84 -18.45 0.19
C PRO A 151 1.69 -17.74 1.24
N ALA A 152 3.03 -17.83 1.15
CA ALA A 152 3.94 -17.22 2.11
C ALA A 152 3.91 -15.68 2.10
N VAL A 153 3.49 -15.07 1.00
CA VAL A 153 3.42 -13.61 0.86
C VAL A 153 1.99 -13.06 0.96
N LEU A 154 1.01 -13.94 1.17
CA LEU A 154 -0.40 -13.54 1.30
C LEU A 154 -0.75 -13.20 2.75
N TYR A 155 -1.80 -12.42 2.92
CA TYR A 155 -2.21 -11.88 4.21
C TYR A 155 -3.31 -12.73 4.86
N THR A 156 -3.38 -12.63 6.18
CA THR A 156 -4.61 -12.82 6.95
C THR A 156 -4.74 -11.64 7.90
N SER A 157 -5.95 -11.19 8.16
CA SER A 157 -6.18 -10.07 9.09
C SER A 157 -5.59 -10.36 10.47
N LYS A 158 -5.65 -11.62 10.92
CA LYS A 158 -5.05 -12.07 12.18
C LYS A 158 -3.53 -11.90 12.21
N ALA A 159 -2.83 -12.26 11.12
CA ALA A 159 -1.39 -12.14 11.04
C ALA A 159 -0.96 -10.66 11.01
N ILE A 160 -1.65 -9.82 10.23
CA ILE A 160 -1.36 -8.39 10.19
C ILE A 160 -1.59 -7.75 11.56
N VAL A 161 -2.73 -8.00 12.21
CA VAL A 161 -3.04 -7.43 13.54
C VAL A 161 -1.98 -7.82 14.57
N ALA A 162 -1.45 -9.04 14.53
CA ALA A 162 -0.41 -9.49 15.44
C ALA A 162 0.94 -8.76 15.28
N GLU A 163 1.14 -8.05 14.16
CA GLU A 163 2.35 -7.25 13.85
C GLU A 163 2.18 -5.74 14.16
N LEU A 164 0.99 -5.33 14.67
CA LEU A 164 0.65 -3.91 14.93
C LEU A 164 0.64 -3.58 16.43
N ASP A 165 1.74 -3.89 17.12
CA ASP A 165 1.84 -3.66 18.56
C ASP A 165 1.67 -2.17 18.90
N GLY A 166 0.87 -1.87 19.93
CA GLY A 166 0.62 -0.51 20.39
C GLY A 166 -0.39 0.31 19.56
N LEU A 167 -1.06 -0.31 18.59
CA LEU A 167 -2.16 0.32 17.85
C LEU A 167 -3.53 -0.22 18.28
N THR A 168 -4.51 0.66 18.24
CA THR A 168 -5.92 0.29 18.38
C THR A 168 -6.50 -0.09 17.02
N VAL A 169 -6.87 -1.37 16.85
CA VAL A 169 -7.49 -1.87 15.62
C VAL A 169 -8.93 -1.38 15.51
N ARG A 170 -9.23 -0.63 14.45
CA ARG A 170 -10.58 -0.09 14.16
C ARG A 170 -11.38 -1.01 13.26
N ARG A 171 -10.71 -1.64 12.29
CA ARG A 171 -11.30 -2.59 11.35
C ARG A 171 -10.27 -3.64 10.98
N ALA A 172 -10.64 -4.92 10.96
CA ALA A 172 -9.81 -6.00 10.47
C ALA A 172 -10.69 -7.11 9.88
N GLY A 173 -10.39 -7.53 8.67
CA GLY A 173 -11.17 -8.60 8.04
C GLY A 173 -10.90 -8.76 6.56
N ARG A 174 -11.66 -9.68 5.95
CA ARG A 174 -11.68 -9.89 4.50
C ARG A 174 -12.64 -8.92 3.85
N VAL A 175 -12.24 -8.42 2.69
CA VAL A 175 -13.06 -7.59 1.80
C VAL A 175 -13.01 -8.16 0.39
N ARG A 176 -14.04 -7.93 -0.40
CA ARG A 176 -14.09 -8.39 -1.79
C ARG A 176 -14.01 -7.19 -2.75
N ARG A 177 -13.19 -7.35 -3.76
CA ARG A 177 -12.98 -6.36 -4.80
C ARG A 177 -13.36 -6.98 -6.15
N PRO A 178 -14.30 -6.35 -6.92
CA PRO A 178 -14.53 -6.75 -8.30
C PRO A 178 -13.23 -6.69 -9.11
N VAL A 179 -13.00 -7.66 -9.94
CA VAL A 179 -11.91 -7.67 -10.91
C VAL A 179 -12.55 -7.61 -12.28
N ASP A 180 -12.43 -6.45 -12.93
CA ASP A 180 -12.92 -6.22 -14.28
C ASP A 180 -11.89 -6.74 -15.30
N THR A 181 -11.86 -8.06 -15.48
CA THR A 181 -11.12 -8.66 -16.58
C THR A 181 -12.07 -9.39 -17.49
N VAL A 182 -11.84 -9.28 -18.81
CA VAL A 182 -12.66 -9.91 -19.87
C VAL A 182 -12.70 -11.43 -19.78
N ALA A 183 -11.81 -12.05 -18.99
CA ALA A 183 -11.64 -13.50 -18.87
C ALA A 183 -12.16 -14.12 -17.56
N GLU A 184 -12.43 -13.34 -16.50
CA GLU A 184 -12.75 -13.88 -15.19
C GLU A 184 -13.95 -13.15 -14.57
N THR A 185 -15.08 -13.83 -14.47
CA THR A 185 -16.21 -13.41 -13.64
C THR A 185 -15.93 -13.79 -12.19
N GLY A 186 -15.47 -12.87 -11.41
CA GLY A 186 -15.15 -13.12 -10.00
C GLY A 186 -14.67 -11.84 -9.32
N GLY A 187 -14.33 -11.95 -8.06
CA GLY A 187 -13.71 -10.87 -7.29
C GLY A 187 -12.43 -11.33 -6.63
N ALA A 188 -11.49 -10.46 -6.41
CA ALA A 188 -10.37 -10.74 -5.54
C ALA A 188 -10.82 -10.70 -4.07
N VAL A 189 -10.22 -11.54 -3.24
CA VAL A 189 -10.37 -11.54 -1.79
C VAL A 189 -9.16 -10.86 -1.20
N ASP A 190 -9.38 -9.74 -0.53
CA ASP A 190 -8.31 -8.95 0.09
C ASP A 190 -8.48 -8.95 1.62
N THR A 191 -7.36 -8.88 2.34
CA THR A 191 -7.29 -8.52 3.76
C THR A 191 -7.24 -7.01 3.86
N LEU A 192 -8.04 -6.44 4.77
CA LEU A 192 -7.99 -5.03 5.14
C LEU A 192 -7.83 -4.92 6.66
N VAL A 193 -6.86 -4.10 7.09
CA VAL A 193 -6.67 -3.72 8.49
C VAL A 193 -6.49 -2.21 8.59
N LEU A 194 -7.35 -1.57 9.36
CA LEU A 194 -7.28 -0.17 9.72
C LEU A 194 -7.03 -0.06 11.23
N ALA A 195 -5.99 0.66 11.61
CA ALA A 195 -5.61 0.83 13.00
C ALA A 195 -5.17 2.28 13.28
N THR A 196 -5.26 2.71 14.54
CA THR A 196 -4.86 4.06 14.97
C THR A 196 -3.91 4.01 16.13
N ARG A 197 -3.00 4.97 16.21
CA ARG A 197 -2.15 5.22 17.37
C ARG A 197 -2.87 6.17 18.33
N ASP A 198 -3.08 5.76 19.57
CA ASP A 198 -3.73 6.59 20.61
C ASP A 198 -2.80 7.67 21.17
#